data_c0892a45ce2168ba9b26a46a3f3b8975
#
_entry.id   c0892a45ce2168ba9b26a46a3f3b8975
#
_cell.length_a   1.000
_cell.length_b   1.000
_cell.length_c   1.000
_cell.angle_alpha   90.00
_cell.angle_beta   90.00
_cell.angle_gamma   90.00
#
_symmetry.space_group_name_H-M   'P 1'
#
loop_
_entity.id
_entity.type
_entity.pdbx_description
1 polymer ?
#
loop_
_entity_poly.entity_id
_entity_poly.type
_entity_poly.pdbx_seq_one_letter_code
_entity_poly.pdbx_strand_id
1 'polypeptide(L)'
;LNKGFENLPPADYTVSEVERQAIAAAIDVDELTRTALELGNIDSPSMQEASAADYVYDWLDREGFRPRKVGATPERPNIIATYGGRGDGKSLLFTAHLDTESPTWDPDLDAQKFRPETLANPEWNRCWLQDGAFHGYPISNDRGPMVCFLMAAKALKSCGIDLSGRLYLTASPGEIGPEPIEEARGVQYMGKEIGTHYAFYHGGVSPDYAIAAEGCDFGLTWVACGYAVFRVQLFGEGVFTPLLDSPERASDHPNPIYRLGDAVQALLDWGRAYEADNVYVSPGGTARPKTQISSVRGGVPYAFGAGTEICSLYLEVGLPPHVEIGQVHRSLERHLRAQQLGEFEIQPMVVRHGFAADEARVAPLVAAVDAATRDTLGEPLQLAHPVYSSMWRDHNVFNMNRIPAVTTGFPRWRPTPDDMVKSTLIYALTALSVCGRASESDGRDALHKTDVYGENPFSKEAHAER
;
A
#
# COMPACT_ATOMS: atom_id res chain seq x y z
N LEU A 1 18.41 -14.09 15.35
CA LEU A 1 19.12 -12.89 15.84
C LEU A 1 19.13 -11.91 14.67
N ASN A 2 18.21 -10.91 14.70
CA ASN A 2 18.23 -9.80 13.77
C ASN A 2 19.53 -9.01 14.00
N LYS A 3 20.45 -9.08 13.05
CA LYS A 3 21.54 -8.11 13.00
C LYS A 3 20.94 -6.82 12.49
N GLY A 4 21.08 -5.73 13.24
CA GLY A 4 20.78 -4.39 12.75
C GLY A 4 21.57 -4.08 11.47
N PHE A 5 21.25 -2.99 10.82
CA PHE A 5 21.96 -2.58 9.60
C PHE A 5 23.41 -2.22 9.95
N GLU A 6 24.37 -3.01 9.41
CA GLU A 6 25.81 -2.83 9.65
C GLU A 6 26.43 -1.99 8.53
N ASN A 7 27.40 -1.13 8.87
CA ASN A 7 28.18 -0.33 7.92
C ASN A 7 27.38 0.67 7.05
N LEU A 8 26.38 1.31 7.63
CA LEU A 8 25.67 2.39 6.95
C LEU A 8 26.58 3.61 6.72
N PRO A 9 26.43 4.34 5.59
CA PRO A 9 27.14 5.60 5.38
C PRO A 9 26.67 6.64 6.41
N PRO A 10 27.46 7.70 6.66
CA PRO A 10 26.94 8.82 7.46
C PRO A 10 25.73 9.46 6.74
N ALA A 11 24.80 9.98 7.53
CA ALA A 11 23.67 10.74 6.99
C ALA A 11 24.17 12.04 6.33
N ASP A 12 23.48 12.49 5.28
CA ASP A 12 23.86 13.71 4.51
C ASP A 12 23.81 14.96 5.39
N TYR A 13 22.88 15.04 6.32
CA TYR A 13 22.78 16.10 7.32
C TYR A 13 22.67 15.51 8.72
N THR A 14 23.52 16.00 9.64
CA THR A 14 23.49 15.61 11.06
C THR A 14 22.58 16.55 11.83
N VAL A 15 21.45 16.03 12.29
CA VAL A 15 20.50 16.78 13.13
C VAL A 15 21.13 17.07 14.47
N SER A 16 21.16 18.34 14.87
CA SER A 16 21.70 18.74 16.17
C SER A 16 20.72 18.41 17.30
N GLU A 17 21.27 18.27 18.51
CA GLU A 17 20.45 18.05 19.73
C GLU A 17 19.42 19.17 19.96
N VAL A 18 19.77 20.42 19.63
CA VAL A 18 18.88 21.58 19.74
C VAL A 18 17.70 21.45 18.78
N GLU A 19 17.97 21.07 17.53
CA GLU A 19 16.91 20.83 16.52
C GLU A 19 16.02 19.67 16.94
N ARG A 20 16.60 18.57 17.39
CA ARG A 20 15.85 17.41 17.86
C ARG A 20 14.89 17.76 18.99
N GLN A 21 15.37 18.49 20.01
CA GLN A 21 14.54 18.92 21.12
C GLN A 21 13.45 19.92 20.69
N ALA A 22 13.76 20.84 19.81
CA ALA A 22 12.79 21.81 19.29
C ALA A 22 11.68 21.09 18.51
N ILE A 23 12.04 20.15 17.62
CA ILE A 23 11.08 19.36 16.82
C ILE A 23 10.21 18.51 17.76
N ALA A 24 10.80 17.81 18.73
CA ALA A 24 10.05 17.01 19.68
C ALA A 24 9.04 17.85 20.48
N ALA A 25 9.44 19.05 20.92
CA ALA A 25 8.56 19.97 21.65
C ALA A 25 7.44 20.59 20.77
N ALA A 26 7.61 20.60 19.46
CA ALA A 26 6.61 21.11 18.51
C ALA A 26 5.56 20.07 18.12
N ILE A 27 5.72 18.81 18.51
CA ILE A 27 4.72 17.76 18.28
C ILE A 27 3.63 17.85 19.35
N ASP A 28 2.46 18.31 18.94
CA ASP A 28 1.28 18.38 19.82
C ASP A 28 0.56 17.02 19.83
N VAL A 29 0.67 16.30 20.94
CA VAL A 29 0.10 14.95 21.11
C VAL A 29 -1.44 14.97 21.10
N ASP A 30 -2.06 16.03 21.58
CA ASP A 30 -3.53 16.14 21.61
C ASP A 30 -4.06 16.39 20.19
N GLU A 31 -3.40 17.25 19.43
CA GLU A 31 -3.72 17.46 18.02
C GLU A 31 -3.48 16.19 17.19
N LEU A 32 -2.33 15.54 17.36
CA LEU A 32 -2.01 14.29 16.70
C LEU A 32 -3.09 13.22 16.95
N THR A 33 -3.44 13.03 18.23
CA THR A 33 -4.47 12.05 18.65
C THR A 33 -5.84 12.39 18.05
N ARG A 34 -6.24 13.65 18.11
CA ARG A 34 -7.50 14.13 17.54
C ARG A 34 -7.54 13.92 16.02
N THR A 35 -6.50 14.34 15.30
CA THR A 35 -6.40 14.21 13.85
C THR A 35 -6.44 12.73 13.41
N ALA A 36 -5.77 11.85 14.17
CA ALA A 36 -5.79 10.41 13.91
C ALA A 36 -7.19 9.81 14.08
N LEU A 37 -7.92 10.20 15.13
CA LEU A 37 -9.29 9.74 15.33
C LEU A 37 -10.26 10.34 14.32
N GLU A 38 -10.14 11.60 13.97
CA GLU A 38 -10.98 12.26 12.97
C GLU A 38 -10.82 11.59 11.60
N LEU A 39 -9.57 11.47 11.11
CA LEU A 39 -9.28 10.83 9.83
C LEU A 39 -9.61 9.33 9.86
N GLY A 40 -9.28 8.63 10.96
CA GLY A 40 -9.54 7.20 11.12
C GLY A 40 -11.02 6.83 11.17
N ASN A 41 -11.91 7.78 11.51
CA ASN A 41 -13.36 7.57 11.53
C ASN A 41 -14.07 8.03 10.25
N ILE A 42 -13.33 8.49 9.23
CA ILE A 42 -13.91 8.70 7.91
C ILE A 42 -13.98 7.36 7.21
N ASP A 43 -15.19 6.87 6.96
CA ASP A 43 -15.41 5.66 6.19
C ASP A 43 -14.98 5.90 4.74
N SER A 44 -14.02 5.12 4.28
CA SER A 44 -13.48 5.25 2.92
C SER A 44 -12.93 3.92 2.42
N PRO A 45 -13.80 2.93 2.26
CA PRO A 45 -13.39 1.71 1.58
C PRO A 45 -12.87 2.06 0.18
N SER A 46 -12.05 1.18 -0.39
CA SER A 46 -11.58 1.37 -1.77
C SER A 46 -12.75 1.70 -2.70
N MET A 47 -12.53 2.62 -3.63
CA MET A 47 -13.51 3.27 -4.53
C MET A 47 -14.35 4.39 -3.89
N GLN A 48 -14.27 4.64 -2.59
CA GLN A 48 -15.02 5.68 -1.88
C GLN A 48 -14.11 6.60 -1.07
N GLU A 49 -12.90 6.89 -1.56
CA GLU A 49 -11.85 7.60 -0.84
C GLU A 49 -12.03 9.12 -0.80
N ALA A 50 -13.01 9.69 -1.52
CA ALA A 50 -13.17 11.13 -1.71
C ALA A 50 -13.21 11.92 -0.38
N SER A 51 -14.01 11.48 0.59
CA SER A 51 -14.16 12.18 1.87
C SER A 51 -12.87 12.22 2.69
N ALA A 52 -12.09 11.15 2.66
CA ALA A 52 -10.80 11.10 3.31
C ALA A 52 -9.77 11.98 2.59
N ALA A 53 -9.80 11.98 1.26
CA ALA A 53 -8.97 12.87 0.44
C ALA A 53 -9.29 14.35 0.72
N ASP A 54 -10.56 14.71 0.82
CA ASP A 54 -11.00 16.07 1.16
C ASP A 54 -10.50 16.49 2.55
N TYR A 55 -10.61 15.63 3.55
CA TYR A 55 -10.10 15.90 4.89
C TYR A 55 -8.59 16.17 4.88
N VAL A 56 -7.80 15.34 4.21
CA VAL A 56 -6.34 15.51 4.13
C VAL A 56 -5.99 16.80 3.35
N TYR A 57 -6.71 17.07 2.27
CA TYR A 57 -6.54 18.31 1.50
C TYR A 57 -6.80 19.54 2.36
N ASP A 58 -7.93 19.59 3.07
CA ASP A 58 -8.33 20.73 3.90
C ASP A 58 -7.38 20.91 5.09
N TRP A 59 -6.88 19.81 5.68
CA TRP A 59 -5.87 19.87 6.73
C TRP A 59 -4.56 20.50 6.20
N LEU A 60 -4.05 20.01 5.08
CA LEU A 60 -2.82 20.53 4.45
C LEU A 60 -2.96 21.99 4.02
N ASP A 61 -4.10 22.38 3.49
CA ASP A 61 -4.37 23.77 3.06
C ASP A 61 -4.42 24.71 4.27
N ARG A 62 -5.12 24.34 5.32
CA ARG A 62 -5.20 25.08 6.60
C ARG A 62 -3.82 25.26 7.23
N GLU A 63 -2.97 24.23 7.16
CA GLU A 63 -1.60 24.30 7.64
C GLU A 63 -0.64 25.02 6.66
N GLY A 64 -1.13 25.47 5.49
CA GLY A 64 -0.39 26.26 4.51
C GLY A 64 0.64 25.47 3.70
N PHE A 65 0.36 24.19 3.40
CA PHE A 65 1.18 23.33 2.55
C PHE A 65 0.81 23.36 1.06
N ARG A 66 -0.25 24.11 0.68
CA ARG A 66 -0.72 24.25 -0.71
C ARG A 66 -0.94 22.92 -1.43
N PRO A 67 -1.87 22.08 -0.96
CA PRO A 67 -2.12 20.78 -1.53
C PRO A 67 -2.74 20.87 -2.93
N ARG A 68 -2.57 19.78 -3.70
CA ARG A 68 -3.22 19.58 -5.01
C ARG A 68 -3.95 18.25 -5.00
N LYS A 69 -5.08 18.19 -5.71
CA LYS A 69 -5.77 16.94 -6.05
C LYS A 69 -5.34 16.49 -7.44
N VAL A 70 -4.85 15.26 -7.56
CA VAL A 70 -4.41 14.66 -8.82
C VAL A 70 -4.94 13.24 -8.91
N GLY A 71 -5.82 12.96 -9.84
CA GLY A 71 -6.44 11.63 -9.94
C GLY A 71 -6.83 11.26 -11.36
N ALA A 72 -7.01 9.98 -11.61
CA ALA A 72 -7.58 9.47 -12.84
C ALA A 72 -9.08 9.85 -12.96
N THR A 73 -9.75 9.99 -11.82
CA THR A 73 -11.12 10.50 -11.71
C THR A 73 -11.18 11.53 -10.57
N PRO A 74 -12.14 12.49 -10.62
CA PRO A 74 -12.32 13.47 -9.55
C PRO A 74 -12.68 12.86 -8.19
N GLU A 75 -13.34 11.72 -8.20
CA GLU A 75 -13.86 11.03 -7.01
C GLU A 75 -12.76 10.27 -6.25
N ARG A 76 -11.64 9.97 -6.93
CA ARG A 76 -10.54 9.19 -6.37
C ARG A 76 -9.19 9.90 -6.55
N PRO A 77 -9.02 11.10 -5.97
CA PRO A 77 -7.79 11.87 -6.15
C PRO A 77 -6.69 11.40 -5.20
N ASN A 78 -5.45 11.48 -5.66
CA ASN A 78 -4.30 11.60 -4.80
C ASN A 78 -4.20 13.02 -4.27
N ILE A 79 -3.80 13.19 -3.02
CA ILE A 79 -3.46 14.48 -2.44
C ILE A 79 -1.94 14.61 -2.42
N ILE A 80 -1.44 15.71 -2.96
CA ILE A 80 0.00 15.96 -3.06
C ILE A 80 0.29 17.37 -2.53
N ALA A 81 1.13 17.46 -1.52
CA ALA A 81 1.65 18.72 -1.01
C ALA A 81 3.18 18.70 -0.94
N THR A 82 3.80 19.86 -0.81
CA THR A 82 5.24 19.99 -0.73
C THR A 82 5.67 20.98 0.35
N TYR A 83 6.85 20.73 0.93
CA TYR A 83 7.50 21.63 1.88
C TYR A 83 9.00 21.73 1.56
N GLY A 84 9.61 22.91 1.78
CA GLY A 84 11.04 23.14 1.48
C GLY A 84 11.36 23.25 -0.01
N GLY A 85 12.53 22.74 -0.42
CA GLY A 85 13.03 22.83 -1.79
C GLY A 85 13.64 24.17 -2.12
N ARG A 86 14.34 24.77 -1.15
CA ARG A 86 14.96 26.08 -1.30
C ARG A 86 16.41 26.03 -1.76
N GLY A 87 17.02 24.85 -1.81
CA GLY A 87 18.40 24.63 -2.19
C GLY A 87 18.60 23.33 -2.98
N ASP A 88 19.80 22.76 -2.88
CA ASP A 88 20.25 21.59 -3.63
C ASP A 88 20.15 20.27 -2.84
N GLY A 89 19.48 20.30 -1.69
CA GLY A 89 19.30 19.09 -0.86
C GLY A 89 18.50 18.00 -1.58
N LYS A 90 18.69 16.76 -1.16
CA LYS A 90 17.93 15.60 -1.65
C LYS A 90 16.45 15.75 -1.33
N SER A 91 15.61 15.23 -2.20
CA SER A 91 14.17 15.22 -1.97
C SER A 91 13.70 13.89 -1.38
N LEU A 92 12.75 13.98 -0.45
CA LEU A 92 12.10 12.83 0.19
C LEU A 92 10.59 12.87 -0.05
N LEU A 93 9.98 11.73 -0.30
CA LEU A 93 8.53 11.59 -0.42
C LEU A 93 8.01 10.64 0.68
N PHE A 94 6.99 11.10 1.41
CA PHE A 94 6.14 10.22 2.22
C PHE A 94 4.86 9.90 1.47
N THR A 95 4.45 8.64 1.51
CA THR A 95 3.14 8.19 1.02
C THR A 95 2.46 7.28 2.03
N ALA A 96 1.15 7.37 2.10
CA ALA A 96 0.26 6.42 2.77
C ALA A 96 -1.08 6.40 2.05
N HIS A 97 -1.87 5.34 2.25
CA HIS A 97 -3.11 5.21 1.49
C HIS A 97 -4.35 5.74 2.21
N LEU A 98 -5.32 6.18 1.39
CA LEU A 98 -6.60 6.75 1.82
C LEU A 98 -7.69 5.70 2.01
N ASP A 99 -7.59 4.57 1.33
CA ASP A 99 -8.57 3.51 1.46
C ASP A 99 -8.37 2.69 2.75
N THR A 100 -9.46 2.11 3.22
CA THR A 100 -9.49 1.31 4.45
C THR A 100 -9.93 -0.11 4.16
N GLU A 101 -9.43 -1.07 4.93
CA GLU A 101 -9.89 -2.44 4.93
C GLU A 101 -11.32 -2.48 5.48
N SER A 102 -12.30 -2.39 4.60
CA SER A 102 -13.70 -2.53 4.98
C SER A 102 -14.34 -3.62 4.14
N PRO A 103 -15.09 -4.55 4.75
CA PRO A 103 -15.87 -5.52 3.98
C PRO A 103 -17.07 -4.90 3.27
N THR A 104 -17.41 -3.65 3.53
CA THR A 104 -18.70 -3.04 3.17
C THR A 104 -18.65 -2.11 1.95
N TRP A 105 -17.74 -2.34 1.00
CA TRP A 105 -17.73 -1.58 -0.26
C TRP A 105 -18.88 -1.97 -1.22
N ASP A 106 -19.40 -3.20 -1.12
CA ASP A 106 -20.56 -3.71 -1.85
C ASP A 106 -21.39 -4.59 -0.92
N PRO A 107 -22.41 -4.04 -0.21
CA PRO A 107 -23.19 -4.76 0.79
C PRO A 107 -23.84 -6.04 0.28
N ASP A 108 -24.27 -6.08 -0.98
CA ASP A 108 -24.94 -7.25 -1.56
C ASP A 108 -23.97 -8.43 -1.77
N LEU A 109 -22.72 -8.12 -2.14
CA LEU A 109 -21.68 -9.12 -2.26
C LEU A 109 -21.07 -9.49 -0.91
N ASP A 110 -20.92 -8.54 -0.01
CA ASP A 110 -20.29 -8.75 1.29
C ASP A 110 -21.12 -9.66 2.18
N ALA A 111 -22.45 -9.55 2.14
CA ALA A 111 -23.36 -10.44 2.84
C ALA A 111 -23.22 -11.93 2.41
N GLN A 112 -22.68 -12.19 1.22
CA GLN A 112 -22.42 -13.53 0.72
C GLN A 112 -21.02 -14.08 1.08
N LYS A 113 -20.11 -13.21 1.46
CA LYS A 113 -18.69 -13.54 1.68
C LYS A 113 -18.31 -13.56 3.16
N PHE A 114 -18.97 -12.73 3.97
CA PHE A 114 -18.63 -12.53 5.37
C PHE A 114 -19.71 -13.02 6.31
N ARG A 115 -19.30 -13.48 7.47
CA ARG A 115 -20.25 -13.79 8.55
C ARG A 115 -20.83 -12.50 9.12
N PRO A 116 -22.08 -12.50 9.62
CA PRO A 116 -22.68 -11.31 10.23
C PRO A 116 -21.83 -10.68 11.33
N GLU A 117 -21.14 -11.50 12.14
CA GLU A 117 -20.27 -11.05 13.23
C GLU A 117 -19.03 -10.29 12.68
N THR A 118 -18.52 -10.72 11.53
CA THR A 118 -17.40 -10.03 10.85
C THR A 118 -17.86 -8.66 10.33
N LEU A 119 -19.01 -8.60 9.68
CA LEU A 119 -19.58 -7.34 9.18
C LEU A 119 -19.93 -6.37 10.31
N ALA A 120 -20.35 -6.88 11.47
CA ALA A 120 -20.69 -6.08 12.63
C ALA A 120 -19.47 -5.62 13.46
N ASN A 121 -18.26 -6.07 13.14
CA ASN A 121 -17.06 -5.69 13.87
C ASN A 121 -16.71 -4.21 13.62
N PRO A 122 -16.78 -3.34 14.65
CA PRO A 122 -16.53 -1.91 14.49
C PRO A 122 -15.08 -1.59 14.14
N GLU A 123 -14.14 -2.51 14.32
CA GLU A 123 -12.73 -2.29 14.01
C GLU A 123 -12.47 -2.09 12.51
N TRP A 124 -13.39 -2.49 11.62
CA TRP A 124 -13.22 -2.27 10.18
C TRP A 124 -13.22 -0.80 9.77
N ASN A 125 -14.12 -0.01 10.36
CA ASN A 125 -14.38 1.35 9.89
C ASN A 125 -14.45 2.40 11.01
N ARG A 126 -14.09 2.03 12.24
CA ARG A 126 -14.06 2.95 13.38
C ARG A 126 -12.75 2.88 14.11
N CYS A 127 -12.36 4.04 14.64
CA CYS A 127 -11.18 4.20 15.48
C CYS A 127 -11.58 4.83 16.82
N TRP A 128 -11.01 4.32 17.89
CA TRP A 128 -11.21 4.88 19.24
C TRP A 128 -9.97 4.66 20.09
N LEU A 129 -9.86 5.45 21.15
CA LEU A 129 -8.81 5.27 22.16
C LEU A 129 -9.41 4.54 23.35
N GLN A 130 -8.81 3.44 23.76
CA GLN A 130 -9.22 2.66 24.93
C GLN A 130 -7.99 2.08 25.61
N ASP A 131 -7.94 2.17 26.94
CA ASP A 131 -6.84 1.65 27.76
C ASP A 131 -5.45 2.17 27.33
N GLY A 132 -5.40 3.42 26.83
CA GLY A 132 -4.19 4.09 26.38
C GLY A 132 -3.70 3.66 24.98
N ALA A 133 -4.42 2.84 24.26
CA ALA A 133 -4.08 2.40 22.90
C ALA A 133 -5.20 2.71 21.90
N PHE A 134 -4.81 2.96 20.65
CA PHE A 134 -5.74 3.07 19.54
C PHE A 134 -6.28 1.70 19.12
N HIS A 135 -7.54 1.68 18.79
CA HIS A 135 -8.28 0.54 18.26
C HIS A 135 -8.85 0.91 16.89
N GLY A 136 -9.08 -0.13 16.08
CA GLY A 136 -9.60 0.00 14.73
C GLY A 136 -8.52 -0.14 13.66
N TYR A 137 -8.82 -0.90 12.63
CA TYR A 137 -7.88 -1.17 11.51
C TYR A 137 -7.45 0.10 10.77
N PRO A 138 -8.31 1.13 10.56
CA PRO A 138 -7.90 2.33 9.84
C PRO A 138 -6.72 3.06 10.48
N ILE A 139 -6.54 3.01 11.80
CA ILE A 139 -5.37 3.62 12.47
C ILE A 139 -4.07 2.99 11.99
N SER A 140 -4.04 1.67 11.92
CA SER A 140 -2.83 0.91 11.62
C SER A 140 -2.55 0.79 10.12
N ASN A 141 -3.61 0.96 9.31
CA ASN A 141 -3.58 0.71 7.86
C ASN A 141 -4.42 1.76 7.09
N ASP A 142 -3.93 2.97 6.74
CA ASP A 142 -2.64 3.61 7.12
C ASP A 142 -2.84 5.02 7.66
N ARG A 143 -4.01 5.32 8.25
CA ARG A 143 -4.37 6.68 8.68
C ARG A 143 -3.43 7.22 9.75
N GLY A 144 -3.04 6.38 10.70
CA GLY A 144 -2.10 6.75 11.74
C GLY A 144 -0.72 7.12 11.19
N PRO A 145 -0.07 6.26 10.38
CA PRO A 145 1.19 6.60 9.72
C PRO A 145 1.09 7.87 8.85
N MET A 146 -0.04 8.08 8.15
CA MET A 146 -0.31 9.31 7.40
C MET A 146 -0.29 10.53 8.33
N VAL A 147 -1.03 10.51 9.42
CA VAL A 147 -1.05 11.60 10.38
C VAL A 147 0.35 11.85 10.95
N CYS A 148 1.15 10.81 11.21
CA CYS A 148 2.51 10.98 11.71
C CYS A 148 3.39 11.79 10.74
N PHE A 149 3.38 11.52 9.44
CA PHE A 149 4.22 12.32 8.52
C PHE A 149 3.64 13.72 8.25
N LEU A 150 2.32 13.91 8.30
CA LEU A 150 1.71 15.23 8.23
C LEU A 150 2.14 16.10 9.44
N MET A 151 2.06 15.55 10.63
CA MET A 151 2.50 16.22 11.87
C MET A 151 4.02 16.43 11.89
N ALA A 152 4.82 15.54 11.32
CA ALA A 152 6.27 15.73 11.16
C ALA A 152 6.59 16.95 10.30
N ALA A 153 5.93 17.11 9.17
CA ALA A 153 6.07 18.30 8.33
C ALA A 153 5.62 19.58 9.05
N LYS A 154 4.50 19.51 9.79
CA LYS A 154 4.02 20.63 10.62
C LYS A 154 5.02 21.02 11.71
N ALA A 155 5.62 20.04 12.40
CA ALA A 155 6.61 20.29 13.44
C ALA A 155 7.85 21.00 12.86
N LEU A 156 8.39 20.53 11.74
CA LEU A 156 9.51 21.17 11.04
C LEU A 156 9.19 22.64 10.70
N LYS A 157 8.00 22.87 10.12
CA LYS A 157 7.54 24.22 9.75
C LYS A 157 7.38 25.12 10.98
N SER A 158 6.81 24.60 12.07
CA SER A 158 6.59 25.36 13.32
C SER A 158 7.91 25.75 14.00
N CYS A 159 8.96 24.93 13.83
CA CYS A 159 10.32 25.27 14.29
C CYS A 159 11.05 26.25 13.35
N GLY A 160 10.45 26.72 12.26
CA GLY A 160 11.11 27.57 11.27
C GLY A 160 12.29 26.87 10.58
N ILE A 161 12.23 25.55 10.43
CA ILE A 161 13.24 24.74 9.74
C ILE A 161 12.86 24.68 8.28
N ASP A 162 13.39 25.59 7.46
CA ASP A 162 13.30 25.48 6.01
C ASP A 162 14.22 24.37 5.50
N LEU A 163 13.69 23.49 4.63
CA LEU A 163 14.45 22.39 4.04
C LEU A 163 15.13 22.83 2.75
N SER A 164 16.42 22.44 2.58
CA SER A 164 17.17 22.63 1.33
C SER A 164 16.56 21.76 0.22
N GLY A 165 16.43 20.46 0.43
CA GLY A 165 15.69 19.57 -0.46
C GLY A 165 14.17 19.68 -0.28
N ARG A 166 13.44 19.02 -1.16
CA ARG A 166 11.97 19.07 -1.16
C ARG A 166 11.39 17.87 -0.46
N LEU A 167 10.49 18.12 0.48
CA LEU A 167 9.65 17.10 1.10
C LEU A 167 8.30 17.05 0.37
N TYR A 168 7.94 15.87 -0.15
CA TYR A 168 6.63 15.58 -0.73
C TYR A 168 5.79 14.83 0.31
N LEU A 169 4.54 15.24 0.46
CA LEU A 169 3.52 14.60 1.29
C LEU A 169 2.44 14.09 0.38
N THR A 170 2.23 12.78 0.32
CA THR A 170 1.24 12.17 -0.58
C THR A 170 0.29 11.25 0.16
N ALA A 171 -1.00 11.38 -0.16
CA ALA A 171 -2.05 10.47 0.29
C ALA A 171 -2.74 9.90 -0.94
N SER A 172 -2.80 8.57 -1.07
CA SER A 172 -3.13 7.88 -2.31
C SER A 172 -4.32 6.94 -2.15
N PRO A 173 -5.27 6.89 -3.13
CA PRO A 173 -6.39 5.95 -3.11
C PRO A 173 -5.97 4.56 -3.62
N GLY A 174 -6.77 3.53 -3.32
CA GLY A 174 -6.76 2.24 -4.02
C GLY A 174 -5.55 1.34 -3.75
N GLU A 175 -4.88 1.48 -2.61
CA GLU A 175 -3.76 0.61 -2.24
C GLU A 175 -4.23 -0.79 -1.83
N ILE A 176 -5.36 -0.87 -1.14
CA ILE A 176 -5.91 -2.14 -0.67
C ILE A 176 -6.57 -2.92 -1.81
N GLY A 177 -7.31 -2.28 -2.65
CA GLY A 177 -8.10 -2.91 -3.73
C GLY A 177 -9.58 -2.60 -3.58
N PRO A 178 -10.48 -3.14 -4.39
CA PRO A 178 -10.36 -4.37 -5.20
C PRO A 178 -9.53 -4.20 -6.46
N GLU A 179 -9.11 -5.32 -7.02
CA GLU A 179 -8.42 -5.37 -8.31
C GLU A 179 -9.40 -5.51 -9.49
N PRO A 180 -9.07 -5.00 -10.69
CA PRO A 180 -9.95 -5.02 -11.86
C PRO A 180 -9.99 -6.41 -12.54
N ILE A 181 -10.39 -7.44 -11.81
CA ILE A 181 -10.41 -8.82 -12.30
C ILE A 181 -11.59 -9.06 -13.26
N GLU A 182 -12.66 -8.27 -13.14
CA GLU A 182 -13.80 -8.33 -14.05
C GLU A 182 -13.70 -7.22 -15.09
N GLU A 183 -13.52 -7.59 -16.35
CA GLU A 183 -13.13 -6.70 -17.45
C GLU A 183 -14.09 -5.53 -17.72
N ALA A 184 -15.35 -5.62 -17.28
CA ALA A 184 -16.37 -4.62 -17.57
C ALA A 184 -16.55 -3.55 -16.49
N ARG A 185 -15.74 -3.54 -15.45
CA ARG A 185 -15.99 -2.71 -14.25
C ARG A 185 -15.51 -1.25 -14.35
N GLY A 186 -14.58 -0.95 -15.27
CA GLY A 186 -14.08 0.42 -15.47
C GLY A 186 -13.15 0.91 -14.37
N VAL A 187 -12.81 2.21 -14.43
CA VAL A 187 -11.77 2.82 -13.57
C VAL A 187 -12.15 2.90 -12.09
N GLN A 188 -13.41 2.86 -11.73
CA GLN A 188 -13.84 2.87 -10.33
C GLN A 188 -13.39 1.61 -9.57
N TYR A 189 -13.14 0.51 -10.28
CA TYR A 189 -12.66 -0.74 -9.70
C TYR A 189 -11.14 -0.91 -9.78
N MET A 190 -10.43 0.07 -10.35
CA MET A 190 -8.99 0.03 -10.36
C MET A 190 -8.44 0.32 -8.96
N GLY A 191 -7.46 -0.47 -8.55
CA GLY A 191 -6.76 -0.32 -7.29
C GLY A 191 -5.49 0.51 -7.45
N LYS A 192 -4.35 -0.15 -7.34
CA LYS A 192 -3.03 0.47 -7.20
C LYS A 192 -2.62 1.43 -8.32
N GLU A 193 -3.16 1.28 -9.53
CA GLU A 193 -2.82 2.15 -10.67
C GLU A 193 -3.24 3.60 -10.48
N ILE A 194 -4.34 3.85 -9.77
CA ILE A 194 -4.85 5.20 -9.58
C ILE A 194 -4.28 5.90 -8.34
N GLY A 195 -3.60 5.15 -7.45
CA GLY A 195 -2.95 5.63 -6.24
C GLY A 195 -1.53 6.13 -6.50
N THR A 196 -0.59 5.62 -5.74
CA THR A 196 0.83 6.03 -5.77
C THR A 196 1.45 5.94 -7.16
N HIS A 197 1.07 4.98 -8.01
CA HIS A 197 1.48 4.94 -9.42
C HIS A 197 1.05 6.20 -10.16
N TYR A 198 -0.22 6.57 -10.08
CA TYR A 198 -0.76 7.75 -10.76
C TYR A 198 -0.12 9.04 -10.23
N ALA A 199 0.02 9.14 -8.90
CA ALA A 199 0.71 10.26 -8.25
C ALA A 199 2.14 10.40 -8.76
N PHE A 200 2.88 9.30 -8.91
CA PHE A 200 4.24 9.32 -9.42
C PHE A 200 4.31 9.72 -10.90
N TYR A 201 3.50 9.10 -11.75
CA TYR A 201 3.58 9.37 -13.20
C TYR A 201 2.95 10.69 -13.64
N HIS A 202 1.93 11.19 -12.92
CA HIS A 202 1.14 12.34 -13.35
C HIS A 202 1.06 13.47 -12.32
N GLY A 203 1.53 13.24 -11.08
CA GLY A 203 1.43 14.18 -9.97
C GLY A 203 2.55 15.22 -9.92
N GLY A 204 3.50 15.20 -10.83
CA GLY A 204 4.62 16.16 -10.84
C GLY A 204 5.55 16.02 -9.63
N VAL A 205 5.74 14.79 -9.13
CA VAL A 205 6.68 14.46 -8.06
C VAL A 205 7.96 13.86 -8.65
N SER A 206 9.10 14.19 -8.06
CA SER A 206 10.42 13.71 -8.50
C SER A 206 11.34 13.50 -7.28
N PRO A 207 11.02 12.56 -6.40
CA PRO A 207 11.79 12.34 -5.19
C PRO A 207 13.10 11.59 -5.48
N ASP A 208 14.17 11.91 -4.70
CA ASP A 208 15.39 11.10 -4.66
C ASP A 208 15.18 9.84 -3.82
N TYR A 209 14.34 9.92 -2.78
CA TYR A 209 13.99 8.83 -1.87
C TYR A 209 12.50 8.83 -1.54
N ALA A 210 11.94 7.66 -1.19
CA ALA A 210 10.57 7.58 -0.73
C ALA A 210 10.41 6.67 0.51
N ILE A 211 9.42 6.99 1.34
CA ILE A 211 8.98 6.17 2.47
C ILE A 211 7.48 5.92 2.30
N ALA A 212 7.11 4.65 2.18
CA ALA A 212 5.74 4.21 2.40
C ALA A 212 5.55 4.10 3.92
N ALA A 213 4.78 5.04 4.46
CA ALA A 213 4.52 5.12 5.90
C ALA A 213 3.40 4.16 6.27
N GLU A 214 3.75 3.06 6.93
CA GLU A 214 2.81 2.02 7.33
C GLU A 214 3.16 1.44 8.71
N GLY A 215 2.21 0.77 9.38
CA GLY A 215 2.49 0.05 10.61
C GLY A 215 3.52 -1.07 10.36
N CYS A 216 4.70 -0.94 10.99
CA CYS A 216 5.86 -1.80 10.72
C CYS A 216 6.70 -2.11 11.99
N ASP A 217 6.08 -1.92 13.18
CA ASP A 217 6.68 -2.20 14.50
C ASP A 217 8.04 -1.52 14.71
N PHE A 218 8.19 -0.27 14.24
CA PHE A 218 9.44 0.49 14.15
C PHE A 218 10.57 -0.22 13.39
N GLY A 219 10.24 -1.30 12.67
CA GLY A 219 11.16 -1.94 11.75
C GLY A 219 11.20 -1.24 10.40
N LEU A 220 12.16 -1.65 9.55
CA LEU A 220 12.30 -1.14 8.19
C LEU A 220 12.48 -2.29 7.20
N THR A 221 11.87 -2.15 6.03
CA THR A 221 12.13 -3.03 4.88
C THR A 221 12.16 -2.22 3.59
N TRP A 222 13.03 -2.62 2.64
CA TRP A 222 13.01 -2.14 1.25
C TRP A 222 12.71 -3.25 0.25
N VAL A 223 12.15 -4.34 0.76
CA VAL A 223 11.73 -5.51 -0.01
C VAL A 223 10.23 -5.68 0.16
N ALA A 224 9.51 -5.88 -0.92
CA ALA A 224 8.13 -6.33 -0.84
C ALA A 224 7.79 -7.33 -1.96
N CYS A 225 6.87 -8.24 -1.66
CA CYS A 225 6.20 -9.03 -2.69
C CYS A 225 5.29 -8.15 -3.54
N GLY A 226 5.19 -8.50 -4.80
CA GLY A 226 4.01 -8.24 -5.58
C GLY A 226 3.05 -9.41 -5.47
N TYR A 227 2.08 -9.46 -6.37
CA TYR A 227 1.17 -10.59 -6.49
C TYR A 227 0.61 -10.72 -7.91
N ALA A 228 0.14 -11.92 -8.22
CA ALA A 228 -0.67 -12.16 -9.40
C ALA A 228 -1.97 -12.86 -9.00
N VAL A 229 -3.02 -12.63 -9.78
CA VAL A 229 -4.25 -13.41 -9.70
C VAL A 229 -4.41 -14.18 -11.00
N PHE A 230 -4.40 -15.50 -10.89
CA PHE A 230 -4.65 -16.38 -12.03
C PHE A 230 -6.09 -16.88 -12.00
N ARG A 231 -6.77 -16.76 -13.13
CA ARG A 231 -8.03 -17.47 -13.35
C ARG A 231 -7.70 -18.83 -13.96
N VAL A 232 -8.06 -19.90 -13.28
CA VAL A 232 -8.01 -21.28 -13.78
C VAL A 232 -9.42 -21.67 -14.12
N GLN A 233 -9.72 -21.85 -15.42
CA GLN A 233 -11.04 -22.23 -15.92
C GLN A 233 -11.03 -23.71 -16.32
N LEU A 234 -11.96 -24.47 -15.75
CA LEU A 234 -12.24 -25.85 -16.14
C LEU A 234 -13.42 -25.83 -17.11
N PHE A 235 -13.28 -26.50 -18.25
CA PHE A 235 -14.33 -26.60 -19.27
C PHE A 235 -15.00 -27.97 -19.25
N GLY A 236 -16.27 -27.99 -19.59
CA GLY A 236 -17.07 -29.19 -19.69
C GLY A 236 -18.31 -28.97 -20.55
N GLU A 237 -19.31 -29.79 -20.35
CA GLU A 237 -20.58 -29.74 -21.08
C GLU A 237 -21.76 -29.52 -20.15
N GLY A 238 -22.68 -28.64 -20.55
CA GLY A 238 -23.95 -28.44 -19.88
C GLY A 238 -24.93 -29.52 -20.32
N VAL A 239 -25.36 -30.35 -19.37
CA VAL A 239 -26.35 -31.39 -19.62
C VAL A 239 -27.62 -31.11 -18.81
N PHE A 240 -28.78 -31.08 -19.46
CA PHE A 240 -30.06 -30.96 -18.78
C PHE A 240 -30.21 -32.09 -17.76
N THR A 241 -30.35 -31.76 -16.51
CA THR A 241 -30.28 -32.71 -15.38
C THR A 241 -31.10 -34.02 -15.55
N PRO A 242 -32.33 -34.00 -16.09
CA PRO A 242 -33.08 -35.23 -16.33
C PRO A 242 -32.51 -36.18 -17.41
N LEU A 243 -31.60 -35.68 -18.24
CA LEU A 243 -30.93 -36.43 -19.29
C LEU A 243 -29.49 -36.84 -18.91
N LEU A 244 -29.05 -36.48 -17.73
CA LEU A 244 -27.72 -36.79 -17.26
C LEU A 244 -27.59 -38.29 -16.95
N ASP A 245 -26.65 -38.95 -17.65
CA ASP A 245 -26.16 -40.26 -17.26
C ASP A 245 -24.98 -40.04 -16.27
N SER A 246 -25.24 -40.33 -14.96
CA SER A 246 -24.30 -40.05 -13.93
C SER A 246 -23.12 -41.03 -13.94
N PRO A 247 -21.89 -40.53 -14.17
CA PRO A 247 -20.71 -41.37 -14.18
C PRO A 247 -20.32 -41.85 -12.77
N GLU A 248 -19.52 -42.91 -12.71
CA GLU A 248 -19.04 -43.45 -11.42
C GLU A 248 -17.99 -42.53 -10.77
N ARG A 249 -17.20 -41.79 -11.57
CA ARG A 249 -16.15 -40.92 -11.07
C ARG A 249 -16.43 -39.45 -11.38
N ALA A 250 -16.12 -38.59 -10.45
CA ALA A 250 -16.26 -37.14 -10.58
C ALA A 250 -15.43 -36.58 -11.76
N SER A 251 -14.27 -37.15 -12.07
CA SER A 251 -13.42 -36.77 -13.21
C SER A 251 -14.08 -36.95 -14.57
N ASP A 252 -15.00 -37.90 -14.68
CA ASP A 252 -15.68 -38.27 -15.95
C ASP A 252 -17.02 -37.52 -16.12
N HIS A 253 -17.38 -36.71 -15.11
CA HIS A 253 -18.63 -35.95 -15.13
C HIS A 253 -18.56 -34.79 -16.13
N PRO A 254 -19.57 -34.61 -17.01
CA PRO A 254 -19.56 -33.52 -18.01
C PRO A 254 -19.50 -32.14 -17.39
N ASN A 255 -20.17 -31.91 -16.25
CA ASN A 255 -20.13 -30.67 -15.52
C ASN A 255 -18.77 -30.48 -14.80
N PRO A 256 -17.98 -29.43 -15.15
CA PRO A 256 -16.65 -29.23 -14.59
C PRO A 256 -16.63 -28.94 -13.08
N ILE A 257 -17.77 -28.57 -12.47
CA ILE A 257 -17.86 -28.34 -11.01
C ILE A 257 -17.47 -29.60 -10.23
N TYR A 258 -17.75 -30.80 -10.76
CA TYR A 258 -17.37 -32.06 -10.11
C TYR A 258 -15.85 -32.28 -10.04
N ARG A 259 -15.07 -31.60 -10.87
CA ARG A 259 -13.59 -31.66 -10.87
C ARG A 259 -12.94 -30.64 -9.94
N LEU A 260 -13.74 -29.79 -9.25
CA LEU A 260 -13.23 -28.78 -8.32
C LEU A 260 -12.37 -29.37 -7.20
N GLY A 261 -12.76 -30.55 -6.67
CA GLY A 261 -11.99 -31.19 -5.59
C GLY A 261 -10.55 -31.46 -5.99
N ASP A 262 -10.37 -32.07 -7.16
CA ASP A 262 -9.07 -32.41 -7.72
C ASP A 262 -8.26 -31.16 -8.08
N ALA A 263 -8.92 -30.14 -8.66
CA ALA A 263 -8.28 -28.88 -9.00
C ALA A 263 -7.80 -28.11 -7.72
N VAL A 264 -8.61 -28.05 -6.68
CA VAL A 264 -8.25 -27.44 -5.41
C VAL A 264 -7.04 -28.14 -4.79
N GLN A 265 -7.03 -29.48 -4.78
CA GLN A 265 -5.90 -30.24 -4.26
C GLN A 265 -4.63 -30.00 -5.09
N ALA A 266 -4.75 -30.00 -6.41
CA ALA A 266 -3.63 -29.72 -7.31
C ALA A 266 -3.04 -28.32 -7.10
N LEU A 267 -3.90 -27.31 -6.96
CA LEU A 267 -3.47 -25.93 -6.66
C LEU A 267 -2.79 -25.81 -5.30
N LEU A 268 -3.29 -26.51 -4.27
CA LEU A 268 -2.67 -26.55 -2.96
C LEU A 268 -1.27 -27.19 -3.00
N ASP A 269 -1.13 -28.32 -3.72
CA ASP A 269 0.16 -29.03 -3.81
C ASP A 269 1.18 -28.21 -4.59
N TRP A 270 0.77 -27.59 -5.71
CA TRP A 270 1.63 -26.65 -6.43
C TRP A 270 2.03 -25.46 -5.54
N GLY A 271 1.06 -24.87 -4.84
CA GLY A 271 1.27 -23.70 -3.99
C GLY A 271 2.29 -23.96 -2.89
N ARG A 272 2.22 -25.11 -2.21
CA ARG A 272 3.20 -25.51 -1.18
C ARG A 272 4.62 -25.60 -1.72
N ALA A 273 4.80 -26.20 -2.90
CA ALA A 273 6.09 -26.28 -3.55
C ALA A 273 6.58 -24.88 -3.95
N TYR A 274 5.73 -24.08 -4.58
CA TYR A 274 6.05 -22.73 -4.98
C TYR A 274 6.48 -21.85 -3.81
N GLU A 275 5.75 -21.88 -2.70
CA GLU A 275 6.06 -21.11 -1.48
C GLU A 275 7.42 -21.49 -0.88
N ALA A 276 7.75 -22.78 -0.90
CA ALA A 276 9.02 -23.28 -0.38
C ALA A 276 10.23 -22.88 -1.25
N ASP A 277 10.04 -22.93 -2.57
CA ASP A 277 11.12 -22.75 -3.55
C ASP A 277 11.42 -21.26 -3.84
N ASN A 278 10.49 -20.34 -3.50
CA ASN A 278 10.59 -18.94 -3.91
C ASN A 278 10.73 -17.96 -2.74
N VAL A 279 11.32 -18.37 -1.62
CA VAL A 279 11.68 -17.46 -0.54
C VAL A 279 12.81 -16.54 -1.00
N TYR A 280 12.61 -15.23 -0.87
CA TYR A 280 13.62 -14.22 -1.16
C TYR A 280 14.24 -13.70 0.14
N VAL A 281 15.56 -13.66 0.22
CA VAL A 281 16.31 -13.16 1.39
C VAL A 281 17.33 -12.14 0.93
N SER A 282 17.33 -10.97 1.54
CA SER A 282 18.31 -9.91 1.31
C SER A 282 18.58 -9.13 2.59
N PRO A 283 19.56 -8.23 2.61
CA PRO A 283 19.77 -7.32 3.74
C PRO A 283 18.57 -6.43 4.05
N GLY A 284 17.69 -6.19 3.08
CA GLY A 284 16.50 -5.35 3.21
C GLY A 284 15.26 -6.05 3.73
N GLY A 285 15.31 -7.36 3.90
CA GLY A 285 14.18 -8.13 4.41
C GLY A 285 14.08 -9.54 3.80
N THR A 286 13.13 -10.30 4.32
CA THR A 286 12.79 -11.63 3.83
C THR A 286 11.37 -11.65 3.32
N ALA A 287 11.17 -11.91 2.03
CA ALA A 287 9.87 -12.08 1.43
C ALA A 287 9.54 -13.57 1.27
N ARG A 288 8.43 -14.00 1.86
CA ARG A 288 7.91 -15.37 1.82
C ARG A 288 6.59 -15.37 1.04
N PRO A 289 6.59 -15.78 -0.23
CA PRO A 289 5.37 -15.78 -1.02
C PRO A 289 4.31 -16.69 -0.39
N LYS A 290 3.05 -16.35 -0.61
CA LYS A 290 1.88 -17.16 -0.25
C LYS A 290 1.00 -17.36 -1.46
N THR A 291 0.22 -18.44 -1.43
CA THR A 291 -0.77 -18.78 -2.43
C THR A 291 -2.11 -19.02 -1.76
N GLN A 292 -3.19 -18.57 -2.40
CA GLN A 292 -4.55 -18.76 -1.87
C GLN A 292 -5.57 -18.77 -3.00
N ILE A 293 -6.52 -19.69 -2.95
CA ILE A 293 -7.72 -19.62 -3.79
C ILE A 293 -8.66 -18.60 -3.15
N SER A 294 -8.84 -17.46 -3.80
CA SER A 294 -9.65 -16.35 -3.26
C SER A 294 -11.10 -16.39 -3.71
N SER A 295 -11.41 -17.07 -4.84
CA SER A 295 -12.77 -17.14 -5.35
C SER A 295 -12.98 -18.39 -6.20
N VAL A 296 -14.24 -18.84 -6.23
CA VAL A 296 -14.73 -19.88 -7.15
C VAL A 296 -16.03 -19.38 -7.79
N ARG A 297 -16.17 -19.55 -9.10
CA ARG A 297 -17.38 -19.18 -9.85
C ARG A 297 -17.75 -20.28 -10.82
N GLY A 298 -19.02 -20.66 -10.83
CA GLY A 298 -19.53 -21.67 -11.79
C GLY A 298 -20.98 -22.02 -11.53
N GLY A 299 -21.66 -22.38 -12.60
CA GLY A 299 -23.05 -22.80 -12.57
C GLY A 299 -24.07 -21.70 -12.36
N VAL A 300 -25.34 -22.05 -12.58
CA VAL A 300 -26.52 -21.20 -12.35
C VAL A 300 -27.53 -22.01 -11.53
N PRO A 301 -27.80 -21.65 -10.27
CA PRO A 301 -28.48 -22.54 -9.31
C PRO A 301 -29.93 -22.92 -9.67
N TYR A 302 -30.59 -22.21 -10.58
CA TYR A 302 -31.98 -22.44 -10.97
C TYR A 302 -32.14 -22.98 -12.41
N ALA A 303 -31.05 -23.34 -13.07
CA ALA A 303 -31.08 -23.60 -14.53
C ALA A 303 -31.01 -25.09 -14.91
N PHE A 304 -31.24 -26.03 -13.98
CA PHE A 304 -31.31 -27.49 -14.22
C PHE A 304 -30.16 -28.06 -15.05
N GLY A 305 -28.91 -27.61 -14.75
CA GLY A 305 -27.69 -28.01 -15.46
C GLY A 305 -27.28 -27.09 -16.61
N ALA A 306 -28.07 -26.13 -17.02
CA ALA A 306 -27.62 -25.09 -17.95
C ALA A 306 -26.64 -24.14 -17.24
N GLY A 307 -25.69 -23.58 -18.03
CA GLY A 307 -24.66 -22.67 -17.49
C GLY A 307 -23.59 -23.37 -16.62
N THR A 308 -23.44 -24.69 -16.79
CA THR A 308 -22.44 -25.49 -16.05
C THR A 308 -21.26 -25.91 -16.94
N GLU A 309 -21.01 -25.19 -18.03
CA GLU A 309 -19.93 -25.50 -18.97
C GLU A 309 -18.57 -24.98 -18.52
N ILE A 310 -18.56 -24.00 -17.64
CA ILE A 310 -17.35 -23.34 -17.12
C ILE A 310 -17.38 -23.29 -15.60
N CYS A 311 -16.28 -23.68 -14.98
CA CYS A 311 -16.03 -23.46 -13.58
C CYS A 311 -14.64 -22.79 -13.39
N SER A 312 -14.61 -21.64 -12.75
CA SER A 312 -13.39 -20.84 -12.58
C SER A 312 -12.94 -20.80 -11.13
N LEU A 313 -11.64 -20.98 -10.90
CA LEU A 313 -10.98 -20.72 -9.63
C LEU A 313 -10.06 -19.52 -9.82
N TYR A 314 -10.01 -18.65 -8.83
CA TYR A 314 -9.08 -17.51 -8.81
C TYR A 314 -8.01 -17.77 -7.76
N LEU A 315 -6.76 -17.91 -8.23
CA LEU A 315 -5.59 -18.21 -7.42
C LEU A 315 -4.73 -16.95 -7.26
N GLU A 316 -4.62 -16.46 -6.06
CA GLU A 316 -3.65 -15.44 -5.69
C GLU A 316 -2.28 -16.07 -5.46
N VAL A 317 -1.23 -15.42 -5.99
CA VAL A 317 0.16 -15.88 -5.89
C VAL A 317 1.05 -14.69 -5.54
N GLY A 318 1.72 -14.74 -4.40
CA GLY A 318 2.74 -13.75 -4.04
C GLY A 318 3.94 -13.83 -4.98
N LEU A 319 4.43 -12.67 -5.45
CA LEU A 319 5.56 -12.56 -6.38
C LEU A 319 6.74 -11.86 -5.68
N PRO A 320 7.70 -12.59 -5.11
CA PRO A 320 8.95 -11.99 -4.61
C PRO A 320 9.75 -11.32 -5.74
N PRO A 321 10.70 -10.41 -5.42
CA PRO A 321 11.42 -9.61 -6.42
C PRO A 321 12.14 -10.38 -7.53
N HIS A 322 12.54 -11.63 -7.29
CA HIS A 322 13.27 -12.47 -8.26
C HIS A 322 12.36 -13.33 -9.15
N VAL A 323 11.05 -13.33 -8.90
CA VAL A 323 10.10 -14.23 -9.58
C VAL A 323 9.49 -13.56 -10.79
N GLU A 324 9.57 -14.22 -11.92
CA GLU A 324 8.97 -13.79 -13.19
C GLU A 324 7.62 -14.47 -13.43
N ILE A 325 6.60 -13.69 -13.80
CA ILE A 325 5.24 -14.18 -14.04
C ILE A 325 5.18 -15.32 -15.07
N GLY A 326 6.00 -15.26 -16.13
CA GLY A 326 6.05 -16.31 -17.15
C GLY A 326 6.56 -17.64 -16.60
N GLN A 327 7.44 -17.64 -15.61
CA GLN A 327 7.92 -18.86 -14.94
C GLN A 327 6.80 -19.45 -14.06
N VAL A 328 6.11 -18.59 -13.31
CA VAL A 328 4.96 -18.99 -12.48
C VAL A 328 3.89 -19.65 -13.34
N HIS A 329 3.47 -18.98 -14.42
CA HIS A 329 2.46 -19.49 -15.34
C HIS A 329 2.82 -20.87 -15.91
N ARG A 330 4.04 -21.01 -16.47
CA ARG A 330 4.49 -22.30 -17.04
C ARG A 330 4.62 -23.41 -15.98
N SER A 331 5.02 -23.07 -14.77
CA SER A 331 5.11 -24.02 -13.66
C SER A 331 3.72 -24.52 -13.25
N LEU A 332 2.78 -23.59 -13.06
CA LEU A 332 1.39 -23.89 -12.72
C LEU A 332 0.72 -24.74 -13.81
N GLU A 333 0.83 -24.33 -15.07
CA GLU A 333 0.25 -25.06 -16.21
C GLU A 333 0.79 -26.49 -16.30
N ARG A 334 2.11 -26.67 -16.19
CA ARG A 334 2.75 -28.00 -16.21
C ARG A 334 2.22 -28.89 -15.08
N HIS A 335 2.07 -28.33 -13.89
CA HIS A 335 1.58 -29.07 -12.74
C HIS A 335 0.13 -29.51 -12.94
N LEU A 336 -0.76 -28.60 -13.37
CA LEU A 336 -2.17 -28.92 -13.59
C LEU A 336 -2.39 -29.91 -14.75
N ARG A 337 -1.60 -29.82 -15.84
CA ARG A 337 -1.67 -30.80 -16.95
C ARG A 337 -1.35 -32.23 -16.50
N ALA A 338 -0.54 -32.40 -15.45
CA ALA A 338 -0.21 -33.70 -14.89
C ALA A 338 -1.36 -34.33 -14.05
N GLN A 339 -2.39 -33.53 -13.70
CA GLN A 339 -3.45 -33.94 -12.76
C GLN A 339 -4.73 -34.49 -13.44
N GLN A 340 -4.76 -34.65 -14.75
CA GLN A 340 -5.93 -35.17 -15.49
C GLN A 340 -7.23 -34.39 -15.24
N LEU A 341 -7.15 -33.05 -15.13
CA LEU A 341 -8.28 -32.15 -14.86
C LEU A 341 -9.24 -31.97 -16.05
N GLY A 342 -8.99 -32.66 -17.18
CA GLY A 342 -9.70 -32.44 -18.43
C GLY A 342 -9.24 -31.16 -19.14
N GLU A 343 -10.12 -30.56 -19.90
CA GLU A 343 -9.84 -29.28 -20.56
C GLU A 343 -9.84 -28.14 -19.54
N PHE A 344 -8.80 -27.32 -19.62
CA PHE A 344 -8.70 -26.12 -18.78
C PHE A 344 -7.85 -25.03 -19.46
N GLU A 345 -8.03 -23.79 -19.01
CA GLU A 345 -7.23 -22.63 -19.38
C GLU A 345 -6.74 -21.89 -18.13
N ILE A 346 -5.55 -21.27 -18.22
CA ILE A 346 -4.98 -20.43 -17.16
C ILE A 346 -4.73 -19.05 -17.74
N GLN A 347 -5.27 -18.03 -17.09
CA GLN A 347 -5.08 -16.63 -17.49
C GLN A 347 -4.62 -15.79 -16.30
N PRO A 348 -3.51 -15.03 -16.41
CA PRO A 348 -3.17 -14.00 -15.44
C PRO A 348 -4.13 -12.82 -15.62
N MET A 349 -4.92 -12.51 -14.59
CA MET A 349 -5.90 -11.43 -14.62
C MET A 349 -5.27 -10.11 -14.11
N VAL A 350 -4.40 -10.20 -13.10
CA VAL A 350 -3.65 -9.10 -12.53
C VAL A 350 -2.23 -9.57 -12.29
N VAL A 351 -1.26 -8.72 -12.60
CA VAL A 351 0.16 -8.98 -12.36
C VAL A 351 0.82 -7.73 -11.79
N ARG A 352 1.39 -7.86 -10.61
CA ARG A 352 2.18 -6.82 -9.94
C ARG A 352 3.46 -7.45 -9.42
N HIS A 353 4.59 -7.06 -10.00
CA HIS A 353 5.87 -7.59 -9.56
C HIS A 353 6.29 -7.03 -8.20
N GLY A 354 6.94 -7.87 -7.39
CA GLY A 354 7.64 -7.42 -6.20
C GLY A 354 8.98 -6.79 -6.56
N PHE A 355 9.45 -5.89 -5.72
CA PHE A 355 10.73 -5.21 -5.91
C PHE A 355 11.55 -5.17 -4.62
N ALA A 356 12.86 -5.02 -4.80
CA ALA A 356 13.79 -4.64 -3.76
C ALA A 356 14.57 -3.43 -4.24
N ALA A 357 14.83 -2.47 -3.35
CA ALA A 357 15.73 -1.38 -3.66
C ALA A 357 17.16 -1.90 -3.91
N ASP A 358 17.93 -1.16 -4.71
CA ASP A 358 19.37 -1.33 -4.77
C ASP A 358 19.99 -0.98 -3.41
N GLU A 359 20.76 -1.90 -2.84
CA GLU A 359 21.32 -1.80 -1.48
C GLU A 359 22.20 -0.55 -1.31
N ALA A 360 23.10 -0.30 -2.27
CA ALA A 360 23.99 0.85 -2.20
C ALA A 360 23.26 2.19 -2.32
N ARG A 361 22.19 2.22 -3.11
CA ARG A 361 21.41 3.44 -3.34
C ARG A 361 20.44 3.74 -2.20
N VAL A 362 19.91 2.71 -1.52
CA VAL A 362 18.98 2.91 -0.39
C VAL A 362 19.72 3.18 0.92
N ALA A 363 21.00 2.80 1.03
CA ALA A 363 21.78 2.91 2.25
C ALA A 363 21.78 4.31 2.90
N PRO A 364 21.87 5.45 2.17
CA PRO A 364 21.77 6.76 2.80
C PRO A 364 20.41 7.04 3.46
N LEU A 365 19.31 6.61 2.85
CA LEU A 365 17.99 6.71 3.45
C LEU A 365 17.87 5.85 4.72
N VAL A 366 18.37 4.61 4.67
CA VAL A 366 18.39 3.71 5.82
C VAL A 366 19.22 4.29 6.95
N ALA A 367 20.36 4.92 6.64
CA ALA A 367 21.21 5.60 7.62
C ALA A 367 20.48 6.76 8.31
N ALA A 368 19.73 7.56 7.56
CA ALA A 368 18.93 8.65 8.12
C ALA A 368 17.82 8.13 9.05
N VAL A 369 17.12 7.05 8.67
CA VAL A 369 16.11 6.41 9.51
C VAL A 369 16.74 5.78 10.76
N ASP A 370 17.90 5.10 10.63
CA ASP A 370 18.60 4.50 11.78
C ASP A 370 19.03 5.56 12.79
N ALA A 371 19.62 6.66 12.32
CA ALA A 371 20.00 7.79 13.20
C ALA A 371 18.78 8.35 13.92
N ALA A 372 17.69 8.64 13.22
CA ALA A 372 16.44 9.12 13.80
C ALA A 372 15.83 8.13 14.79
N THR A 373 15.91 6.83 14.50
CA THR A 373 15.42 5.76 15.38
C THR A 373 16.24 5.68 16.66
N ARG A 374 17.58 5.71 16.57
CA ARG A 374 18.47 5.76 17.75
C ARG A 374 18.22 6.97 18.62
N ASP A 375 18.06 8.13 18.00
CA ASP A 375 17.81 9.38 18.72
C ASP A 375 16.44 9.40 19.43
N THR A 376 15.47 8.67 18.91
CA THR A 376 14.09 8.64 19.42
C THR A 376 13.85 7.47 20.37
N LEU A 377 14.27 6.27 20.02
CA LEU A 377 14.01 5.03 20.76
C LEU A 377 15.19 4.61 21.65
N GLY A 378 16.40 5.13 21.42
CA GLY A 378 17.62 4.70 22.11
C GLY A 378 18.18 3.37 21.63
N GLU A 379 17.62 2.79 20.56
CA GLU A 379 17.98 1.50 20.03
C GLU A 379 18.24 1.59 18.50
N PRO A 380 19.10 0.73 17.94
CA PRO A 380 19.34 0.71 16.50
C PRO A 380 18.11 0.22 15.75
N LEU A 381 17.93 0.75 14.54
CA LEU A 381 16.91 0.31 13.61
C LEU A 381 17.00 -1.20 13.35
N GLN A 382 15.87 -1.88 13.33
CA GLN A 382 15.77 -3.32 13.09
C GLN A 382 15.12 -3.59 11.73
N LEU A 383 15.42 -4.77 11.15
CA LEU A 383 14.64 -5.26 10.01
C LEU A 383 13.19 -5.50 10.43
N ALA A 384 12.28 -5.11 9.56
CA ALA A 384 10.87 -5.42 9.75
C ALA A 384 10.62 -6.93 9.78
N HIS A 385 9.60 -7.35 10.50
CA HIS A 385 9.20 -8.77 10.50
C HIS A 385 8.90 -9.23 9.06
N PRO A 386 9.28 -10.47 8.66
CA PRO A 386 9.10 -10.96 7.30
C PRO A 386 7.67 -10.85 6.73
N VAL A 387 6.64 -10.83 7.57
CA VAL A 387 5.26 -10.61 7.11
C VAL A 387 5.13 -9.28 6.35
N TYR A 388 5.83 -8.23 6.78
CA TYR A 388 5.77 -6.90 6.17
C TYR A 388 6.48 -6.81 4.81
N SER A 389 7.45 -7.70 4.55
CA SER A 389 8.11 -7.84 3.24
C SER A 389 7.40 -8.84 2.33
N SER A 390 6.43 -9.60 2.86
CA SER A 390 5.77 -10.70 2.14
C SER A 390 4.44 -10.29 1.50
N MET A 391 4.11 -9.00 1.54
CA MET A 391 2.91 -8.42 0.94
C MET A 391 3.27 -7.25 0.05
N TRP A 392 2.31 -6.71 -0.68
CA TRP A 392 2.47 -5.46 -1.42
C TRP A 392 2.75 -4.30 -0.46
N ARG A 393 3.59 -3.38 -0.92
CA ARG A 393 3.89 -2.09 -0.28
C ARG A 393 4.09 -1.05 -1.36
N ASP A 394 3.60 0.15 -1.13
CA ASP A 394 3.72 1.24 -2.12
C ASP A 394 5.16 1.66 -2.41
N HIS A 395 6.13 1.28 -1.57
CA HIS A 395 7.54 1.46 -1.91
C HIS A 395 7.95 0.70 -3.19
N ASN A 396 7.21 -0.36 -3.59
CA ASN A 396 7.42 -1.05 -4.85
C ASN A 396 7.31 -0.11 -6.06
N VAL A 397 6.37 0.85 -6.02
CA VAL A 397 6.19 1.84 -7.10
C VAL A 397 7.46 2.64 -7.36
N PHE A 398 8.13 3.04 -6.29
CA PHE A 398 9.36 3.82 -6.39
C PHE A 398 10.56 2.93 -6.75
N ASN A 399 10.70 1.78 -6.11
CA ASN A 399 11.81 0.85 -6.37
C ASN A 399 11.80 0.34 -7.82
N MET A 400 10.63 0.04 -8.40
CA MET A 400 10.52 -0.32 -9.82
C MET A 400 10.95 0.80 -10.77
N ASN A 401 10.83 2.06 -10.32
CA ASN A 401 11.25 3.26 -11.05
C ASN A 401 12.65 3.74 -10.65
N ARG A 402 13.45 2.90 -9.98
CA ARG A 402 14.82 3.17 -9.55
C ARG A 402 14.96 4.32 -8.54
N ILE A 403 13.90 4.62 -7.82
CA ILE A 403 13.93 5.54 -6.68
C ILE A 403 14.03 4.68 -5.42
N PRO A 404 15.14 4.75 -4.66
CA PRO A 404 15.30 3.96 -3.45
C PRO A 404 14.19 4.29 -2.44
N ALA A 405 13.45 3.28 -2.04
CA ALA A 405 12.30 3.46 -1.17
C ALA A 405 12.18 2.34 -0.13
N VAL A 406 11.64 2.69 1.03
CA VAL A 406 11.49 1.80 2.18
C VAL A 406 10.07 1.89 2.74
N THR A 407 9.68 0.89 3.54
CA THR A 407 8.51 0.96 4.43
C THR A 407 8.99 0.96 5.88
N THR A 408 8.46 1.84 6.70
CA THR A 408 8.68 1.91 8.15
C THR A 408 7.54 2.66 8.83
N GLY A 409 7.34 2.45 10.13
CA GLY A 409 6.37 3.15 10.97
C GLY A 409 6.15 2.46 12.32
N PHE A 410 5.20 2.96 13.08
CA PHE A 410 4.92 2.54 14.44
C PHE A 410 4.35 1.09 14.53
N PRO A 411 4.07 0.57 15.75
CA PRO A 411 3.48 -0.76 15.94
C PRO A 411 2.14 -0.92 15.21
N ARG A 412 2.03 -1.97 14.38
CA ARG A 412 0.81 -2.21 13.59
C ARG A 412 -0.43 -2.49 14.44
N TRP A 413 -0.24 -3.12 15.59
CA TRP A 413 -1.35 -3.52 16.44
C TRP A 413 -1.40 -2.67 17.72
N ARG A 414 -2.55 -2.05 17.97
CA ARG A 414 -2.82 -1.28 19.20
C ARG A 414 -1.75 -0.24 19.49
N PRO A 415 -1.35 0.64 18.55
CA PRO A 415 -0.39 1.69 18.82
C PRO A 415 -0.93 2.64 19.89
N THR A 416 -0.03 3.23 20.64
CA THR A 416 -0.35 4.27 21.63
C THR A 416 -0.13 5.66 21.02
N PRO A 417 -0.69 6.74 21.60
CA PRO A 417 -0.32 8.10 21.22
C PRO A 417 1.19 8.37 21.31
N ASP A 418 1.88 7.77 22.28
CA ASP A 418 3.34 7.86 22.42
C ASP A 418 4.07 7.19 21.24
N ASP A 419 3.61 6.04 20.77
CA ASP A 419 4.16 5.39 19.57
C ASP A 419 4.00 6.28 18.33
N MET A 420 2.87 6.96 18.20
CA MET A 420 2.63 7.90 17.11
C MET A 420 3.53 9.15 17.22
N VAL A 421 3.73 9.69 18.42
CA VAL A 421 4.68 10.80 18.66
C VAL A 421 6.10 10.38 18.28
N LYS A 422 6.54 9.19 18.70
CA LYS A 422 7.84 8.63 18.33
C LYS A 422 7.99 8.47 16.81
N SER A 423 6.97 7.93 16.14
CA SER A 423 6.98 7.80 14.67
C SER A 423 7.02 9.15 13.96
N THR A 424 6.26 10.14 14.47
CA THR A 424 6.28 11.52 13.99
C THR A 424 7.67 12.14 14.11
N LEU A 425 8.33 11.94 15.24
CA LEU A 425 9.68 12.44 15.47
C LEU A 425 10.69 11.76 14.53
N ILE A 426 10.63 10.43 14.40
CA ILE A 426 11.48 9.69 13.46
C ILE A 426 11.31 10.22 12.01
N TYR A 427 10.07 10.44 11.56
CA TYR A 427 9.83 10.98 10.22
C TYR A 427 10.35 12.42 10.06
N ALA A 428 10.19 13.28 11.07
CA ALA A 428 10.70 14.64 11.01
C ALA A 428 12.23 14.70 10.97
N LEU A 429 12.90 13.93 11.83
CA LEU A 429 14.36 13.83 11.87
C LEU A 429 14.92 13.22 10.58
N THR A 430 14.27 12.18 10.05
CA THR A 430 14.62 11.57 8.76
C THR A 430 14.49 12.58 7.63
N ALA A 431 13.38 13.34 7.58
CA ALA A 431 13.16 14.36 6.55
C ALA A 431 14.22 15.45 6.61
N LEU A 432 14.57 15.93 7.81
CA LEU A 432 15.63 16.92 7.99
C LEU A 432 17.00 16.35 7.61
N SER A 433 17.29 15.11 7.98
CA SER A 433 18.56 14.42 7.67
C SER A 433 18.76 14.22 6.17
N VAL A 434 17.69 13.84 5.44
CA VAL A 434 17.75 13.62 3.99
C VAL A 434 17.73 14.93 3.20
N CYS A 435 16.81 15.84 3.54
CA CYS A 435 16.60 17.06 2.78
C CYS A 435 17.60 18.17 3.13
N GLY A 436 18.23 18.09 4.30
CA GLY A 436 19.12 19.13 4.82
C GLY A 436 18.39 20.41 5.18
N ARG A 437 19.02 21.24 5.97
CA ARG A 437 18.50 22.58 6.29
C ARG A 437 18.94 23.59 5.26
N ALA A 438 18.01 24.43 4.80
CA ALA A 438 18.33 25.51 3.89
C ALA A 438 19.23 26.55 4.56
N SER A 439 20.24 27.04 3.82
CA SER A 439 21.07 28.16 4.27
C SER A 439 20.40 29.50 3.99
N GLU A 440 20.84 30.58 4.65
CA GLU A 440 20.33 31.92 4.36
C GLU A 440 20.60 32.38 2.92
N SER A 441 21.61 31.81 2.25
CA SER A 441 21.91 32.06 0.85
C SER A 441 20.90 31.45 -0.12
N ASP A 442 20.32 30.31 0.22
CA ASP A 442 19.37 29.57 -0.63
C ASP A 442 18.04 30.34 -0.82
N GLY A 443 17.68 31.21 0.14
CA GLY A 443 16.45 31.99 0.10
C GLY A 443 16.45 33.17 -0.91
N ARG A 444 17.61 33.62 -1.40
CA ARG A 444 17.70 34.78 -2.31
C ARG A 444 17.41 34.44 -3.76
N ASP A 445 17.69 33.20 -4.19
CA ASP A 445 17.45 32.75 -5.58
C ASP A 445 16.03 32.19 -5.80
N ALA A 446 15.33 31.83 -4.73
CA ALA A 446 14.00 31.20 -4.81
C ALA A 446 12.87 32.17 -5.16
N LEU A 447 13.02 33.48 -4.89
CA LEU A 447 12.00 34.50 -5.15
C LEU A 447 11.72 34.75 -6.65
N HIS A 448 12.57 34.25 -7.54
CA HIS A 448 12.41 34.42 -9.00
C HIS A 448 11.75 33.24 -9.72
N LYS A 449 11.41 32.15 -9.03
CA LYS A 449 10.88 30.92 -9.67
C LYS A 449 9.40 30.58 -9.38
N THR A 450 8.67 31.41 -8.61
CA THR A 450 7.34 31.04 -8.11
C THR A 450 6.13 31.45 -8.96
N ASP A 451 6.32 32.15 -10.09
CA ASP A 451 5.21 32.68 -10.88
C ASP A 451 4.88 31.93 -12.18
N VAL A 452 5.27 30.67 -12.34
CA VAL A 452 5.07 29.93 -13.61
C VAL A 452 3.77 29.14 -13.69
N TYR A 453 3.06 28.93 -12.58
CA TYR A 453 1.75 28.26 -12.62
C TYR A 453 0.63 29.28 -12.33
N GLY A 454 0.10 29.83 -13.41
CA GLY A 454 -1.11 30.63 -13.38
C GLY A 454 -2.28 29.92 -12.73
N GLU A 455 -3.29 30.67 -12.38
CA GLU A 455 -4.52 30.26 -11.67
C GLU A 455 -5.05 28.90 -12.13
N ASN A 456 -5.46 28.08 -11.16
CA ASN A 456 -6.04 26.76 -11.37
C ASN A 456 -7.29 26.85 -12.26
N PRO A 457 -7.32 26.27 -13.48
CA PRO A 457 -8.47 26.33 -14.38
C PRO A 457 -9.71 25.55 -13.87
N PHE A 458 -9.61 24.88 -12.71
CA PHE A 458 -10.67 24.10 -12.07
C PHE A 458 -11.25 24.79 -10.82
N SER A 459 -11.18 26.11 -10.73
CA SER A 459 -11.90 26.84 -9.66
C SER A 459 -13.42 26.69 -9.81
N LYS A 460 -14.13 26.64 -8.69
CA LYS A 460 -15.58 26.33 -8.56
C LYS A 460 -16.54 27.21 -9.40
N GLU A 461 -16.07 28.19 -10.13
CA GLU A 461 -16.92 29.08 -10.94
C GLU A 461 -17.24 28.57 -12.35
N ALA A 462 -16.62 27.46 -12.80
CA ALA A 462 -16.84 26.94 -14.16
C ALA A 462 -18.07 26.03 -14.31
N HIS A 463 -18.85 25.78 -13.27
CA HIS A 463 -20.03 24.89 -13.29
C HIS A 463 -21.37 25.59 -13.20
N ALA A 464 -21.45 26.92 -13.35
CA ALA A 464 -22.71 27.64 -13.28
C ALA A 464 -23.38 27.90 -14.63
N GLU A 465 -22.77 27.57 -15.77
CA GLU A 465 -23.35 27.73 -17.09
C GLU A 465 -23.04 26.56 -18.02
N ARG A 466 -23.80 25.48 -17.91
CA ARG A 466 -24.19 24.59 -19.05
C ARG A 466 -25.33 23.67 -18.65
#